data_0ca3b617ccd4694f31a9c8a32289175e
#
_entry.id   0ca3b617ccd4694f31a9c8a32289175e
#
_cell.length_a   1.000
_cell.length_b   1.000
_cell.length_c   1.000
_cell.angle_alpha   90.00
_cell.angle_beta   90.00
_cell.angle_gamma   90.00
#
_symmetry.space_group_name_H-M   'P 1'
#
loop_
_entity.id
_entity.type
_entity.pdbx_description
1 polymer ?
#
loop_
_entity_poly.entity_id
_entity_poly.type
_entity_poly.pdbx_seq_one_letter_code
_entity_poly.pdbx_strand_id
1 'polypeptide(L)'
;LDVMGATIPGAPGVLSGFNNYIAWGETNGEDDVSDLYEIEIDPNDSNYYIYDGESYPFIIKEEEFYIRGNALEFPQIFVDTIKLTSHHGPIIIDSSNASMAVFNRGISAIYSDVNLAFRWIAHDPTKEIKAFYDMNHATDYSQFKEALKSYQCPSQNFVYADISGNVAIHHNGKLPIRCEQYKKNILPGNSSDFIWNGFIPFNELPSIKNPSRGYVSSANQHPIPDGVEYYYLPGVYWPSHRGHRINQLLDLGVRNDNV
;
A
#
# COMPACT_ATOMS: atom_id res chain seq x y z
N LEU A 1 2.78 23.50 -18.73
CA LEU A 1 3.11 22.93 -17.42
C LEU A 1 4.62 23.09 -17.19
N ASP A 2 5.02 23.95 -16.24
CA ASP A 2 6.42 24.12 -15.85
C ASP A 2 6.65 23.30 -14.57
N VAL A 3 7.15 22.09 -14.74
CA VAL A 3 7.42 21.17 -13.64
C VAL A 3 8.77 20.50 -13.85
N MET A 4 9.54 20.33 -12.76
CA MET A 4 10.85 19.68 -12.77
C MET A 4 10.96 18.71 -11.59
N GLY A 5 11.59 17.57 -11.81
CA GLY A 5 11.81 16.58 -10.76
C GLY A 5 12.11 15.19 -11.28
N ALA A 6 11.97 14.22 -10.38
CA ALA A 6 12.16 12.80 -10.66
C ALA A 6 10.87 12.15 -11.16
N THR A 7 11.00 11.17 -12.07
CA THR A 7 9.90 10.36 -12.58
C THR A 7 10.31 8.90 -12.67
N ILE A 8 9.32 8.02 -12.80
CA ILE A 8 9.54 6.60 -13.06
C ILE A 8 9.34 6.36 -14.56
N PRO A 9 10.26 5.64 -15.24
CA PRO A 9 10.09 5.30 -16.65
C PRO A 9 8.73 4.63 -16.93
N GLY A 10 7.98 5.22 -17.88
CA GLY A 10 6.64 4.75 -18.23
C GLY A 10 5.49 5.38 -17.44
N ALA A 11 5.76 6.10 -16.34
CA ALA A 11 4.75 6.88 -15.64
C ALA A 11 4.73 8.33 -16.15
N PRO A 12 3.56 8.90 -16.51
CA PRO A 12 3.47 10.30 -16.90
C PRO A 12 3.55 11.22 -15.68
N GLY A 13 4.24 12.35 -15.83
CA GLY A 13 4.36 13.38 -14.79
C GLY A 13 5.57 13.22 -13.87
N VAL A 14 5.74 14.19 -12.98
CA VAL A 14 6.80 14.25 -11.97
C VAL A 14 6.25 13.72 -10.65
N LEU A 15 6.92 12.69 -10.09
CA LEU A 15 6.53 12.09 -8.81
C LEU A 15 7.03 12.95 -7.65
N SER A 16 8.32 13.29 -7.65
CA SER A 16 8.95 14.09 -6.60
C SER A 16 9.63 15.29 -7.27
N GLY A 17 9.24 16.52 -6.93
CA GLY A 17 9.75 17.70 -7.62
C GLY A 17 9.08 18.99 -7.21
N PHE A 18 9.03 19.93 -8.16
CA PHE A 18 8.45 21.25 -7.94
C PHE A 18 7.92 21.86 -9.24
N ASN A 19 7.05 22.83 -9.08
CA ASN A 19 6.61 23.76 -10.12
C ASN A 19 6.87 25.21 -9.68
N ASN A 20 6.28 26.20 -10.34
CA ASN A 20 6.48 27.60 -10.01
C ASN A 20 5.90 28.01 -8.64
N TYR A 21 5.09 27.19 -7.99
CA TYR A 21 4.32 27.54 -6.80
C TYR A 21 4.59 26.64 -5.61
N ILE A 22 4.77 25.35 -5.86
CA ILE A 22 4.90 24.32 -4.81
C ILE A 22 6.06 23.36 -5.10
N ALA A 23 6.54 22.72 -4.05
CA ALA A 23 7.47 21.60 -4.11
C ALA A 23 6.90 20.43 -3.28
N TRP A 24 7.13 19.20 -3.74
CA TRP A 24 6.66 17.98 -3.09
C TRP A 24 7.67 16.85 -3.20
N GLY A 25 7.58 15.92 -2.28
CA GLY A 25 8.35 14.68 -2.30
C GLY A 25 7.66 13.64 -1.43
N GLU A 26 8.03 12.38 -1.61
CA GLU A 26 7.43 11.26 -0.90
C GLU A 26 8.47 10.33 -0.27
N THR A 27 8.05 9.67 0.79
CA THR A 27 8.76 8.52 1.39
C THR A 27 7.76 7.43 1.70
N ASN A 28 8.18 6.16 1.68
CA ASN A 28 7.29 5.04 2.02
C ASN A 28 6.63 5.25 3.39
N GLY A 29 5.31 4.96 3.44
CA GLY A 29 4.52 4.97 4.66
C GLY A 29 4.83 3.78 5.56
N GLU A 30 5.20 2.63 4.97
CA GLU A 30 5.54 1.36 5.67
C GLU A 30 4.35 0.70 6.39
N ASP A 31 3.13 1.14 6.09
CA ASP A 31 1.93 0.53 6.65
C ASP A 31 1.70 -0.86 6.09
N ASP A 32 1.17 -1.72 6.94
CA ASP A 32 0.65 -3.01 6.53
C ASP A 32 -0.75 -2.84 5.92
N VAL A 33 -0.83 -3.03 4.61
CA VAL A 33 -2.03 -2.83 3.79
C VAL A 33 -2.51 -4.11 3.14
N SER A 34 -2.12 -5.25 3.72
CA SER A 34 -2.47 -6.58 3.24
C SER A 34 -2.70 -7.56 4.39
N ASP A 35 -3.53 -8.58 4.15
CA ASP A 35 -3.79 -9.63 5.11
C ASP A 35 -3.90 -10.99 4.42
N LEU A 36 -3.54 -12.03 5.18
CA LEU A 36 -3.70 -13.43 4.80
C LEU A 36 -4.89 -14.02 5.56
N TYR A 37 -5.73 -14.74 4.84
CA TYR A 37 -6.92 -15.40 5.37
C TYR A 37 -6.84 -16.90 5.12
N GLU A 38 -7.01 -17.71 6.17
CA GLU A 38 -7.13 -19.15 6.06
C GLU A 38 -8.55 -19.49 5.60
N ILE A 39 -8.64 -20.10 4.42
CA ILE A 39 -9.90 -20.41 3.77
C ILE A 39 -10.32 -21.85 4.07
N GLU A 40 -11.50 -21.98 4.62
CA GLU A 40 -12.15 -23.26 4.85
C GLU A 40 -12.84 -23.74 3.57
N ILE A 41 -12.36 -24.86 3.00
CA ILE A 41 -12.97 -25.47 1.81
C ILE A 41 -14.25 -26.20 2.23
N ASP A 42 -15.31 -26.12 1.41
CA ASP A 42 -16.52 -26.89 1.64
C ASP A 42 -16.19 -28.40 1.56
N PRO A 43 -16.47 -29.18 2.62
CA PRO A 43 -16.17 -30.63 2.65
C PRO A 43 -16.94 -31.43 1.60
N ASN A 44 -18.02 -30.87 1.03
CA ASN A 44 -18.88 -31.57 0.06
C ASN A 44 -18.49 -31.19 -1.40
N ASP A 45 -17.87 -30.04 -1.62
CA ASP A 45 -17.43 -29.60 -2.97
C ASP A 45 -16.20 -28.68 -2.89
N SER A 46 -15.07 -29.16 -3.37
CA SER A 46 -13.79 -28.42 -3.40
C SER A 46 -13.77 -27.17 -4.29
N ASN A 47 -14.84 -26.91 -5.05
CA ASN A 47 -15.03 -25.68 -5.81
C ASN A 47 -15.71 -24.58 -5.00
N TYR A 48 -16.03 -24.85 -3.73
CA TYR A 48 -16.69 -23.94 -2.82
C TYR A 48 -15.87 -23.75 -1.54
N TYR A 49 -16.07 -22.63 -0.86
CA TYR A 49 -15.50 -22.31 0.45
C TYR A 49 -16.61 -21.87 1.42
N ILE A 50 -16.37 -22.03 2.70
CA ILE A 50 -17.30 -21.63 3.76
C ILE A 50 -17.03 -20.19 4.20
N TYR A 51 -18.10 -19.40 4.32
CA TYR A 51 -18.07 -18.05 4.87
C TYR A 51 -19.37 -17.77 5.63
N ASP A 52 -19.29 -17.36 6.90
CA ASP A 52 -20.41 -17.16 7.80
C ASP A 52 -21.41 -18.36 7.84
N GLY A 53 -20.86 -19.57 7.73
CA GLY A 53 -21.64 -20.82 7.74
C GLY A 53 -22.32 -21.15 6.41
N GLU A 54 -22.17 -20.35 5.38
CA GLU A 54 -22.71 -20.57 4.06
C GLU A 54 -21.61 -20.96 3.06
N SER A 55 -21.99 -21.72 2.02
CA SER A 55 -21.09 -22.20 0.97
C SER A 55 -21.09 -21.25 -0.22
N TYR A 56 -19.92 -20.76 -0.63
CA TYR A 56 -19.73 -19.82 -1.74
C TYR A 56 -18.81 -20.42 -2.82
N PRO A 57 -19.12 -20.28 -4.12
CA PRO A 57 -18.27 -20.79 -5.18
C PRO A 57 -17.00 -19.93 -5.30
N PHE A 58 -15.87 -20.59 -5.63
CA PHE A 58 -14.69 -19.89 -6.09
C PHE A 58 -14.94 -19.25 -7.47
N ILE A 59 -14.39 -18.06 -7.67
CA ILE A 59 -14.28 -17.45 -8.98
C ILE A 59 -13.02 -17.99 -9.62
N ILE A 60 -13.16 -18.65 -10.77
CA ILE A 60 -12.03 -19.25 -11.51
C ILE A 60 -11.61 -18.27 -12.61
N LYS A 61 -10.33 -17.93 -12.66
CA LYS A 61 -9.70 -17.21 -13.77
C LYS A 61 -8.62 -18.07 -14.39
N GLU A 62 -8.62 -18.15 -15.70
CA GLU A 62 -7.55 -18.76 -16.48
C GLU A 62 -6.73 -17.66 -17.14
N GLU A 63 -5.41 -17.71 -16.94
CA GLU A 63 -4.47 -16.76 -17.52
C GLU A 63 -3.48 -17.50 -18.41
N GLU A 64 -3.34 -17.07 -19.68
CA GLU A 64 -2.42 -17.63 -20.63
C GLU A 64 -1.08 -16.91 -20.62
N PHE A 65 0.00 -17.65 -20.42
CA PHE A 65 1.36 -17.15 -20.47
C PHE A 65 2.09 -17.71 -21.70
N TYR A 66 2.68 -16.82 -22.49
CA TYR A 66 3.47 -17.15 -23.65
C TYR A 66 4.95 -17.21 -23.29
N ILE A 67 5.49 -18.41 -23.18
CA ILE A 67 6.89 -18.64 -22.80
C ILE A 67 7.70 -18.90 -24.06
N ARG A 68 8.68 -18.04 -24.35
CA ARG A 68 9.64 -18.25 -25.44
C ARG A 68 10.91 -18.86 -24.88
N GLY A 69 11.30 -20.06 -25.38
CA GLY A 69 12.55 -20.72 -25.01
C GLY A 69 13.77 -20.07 -25.66
N ASN A 70 13.79 -19.96 -26.98
CA ASN A 70 14.83 -19.29 -27.75
C ASN A 70 14.25 -18.53 -28.96
N ALA A 71 15.11 -17.80 -29.70
CA ALA A 71 14.64 -16.91 -30.78
C ALA A 71 14.04 -17.65 -32.00
N LEU A 72 14.25 -18.97 -32.14
CA LEU A 72 13.81 -19.78 -33.25
C LEU A 72 12.60 -20.67 -32.92
N GLU A 73 12.18 -20.73 -31.68
CA GLU A 73 11.05 -21.55 -31.25
C GLU A 73 9.76 -20.72 -31.14
N PHE A 74 8.64 -21.40 -31.49
CA PHE A 74 7.32 -20.82 -31.20
C PHE A 74 7.11 -20.74 -29.69
N PRO A 75 6.45 -19.68 -29.15
CA PRO A 75 6.11 -19.61 -27.76
C PRO A 75 5.27 -20.83 -27.33
N GLN A 76 5.64 -21.40 -26.19
CA GLN A 76 4.78 -22.38 -25.52
C GLN A 76 3.73 -21.62 -24.74
N ILE A 77 2.48 -22.10 -24.81
CA ILE A 77 1.38 -21.54 -24.01
C ILE A 77 1.30 -22.33 -22.70
N PHE A 78 1.42 -21.62 -21.60
CA PHE A 78 1.14 -22.15 -20.27
C PHE A 78 -0.14 -21.49 -19.77
N VAL A 79 -1.11 -22.29 -19.35
CA VAL A 79 -2.37 -21.80 -18.76
C VAL A 79 -2.29 -21.99 -17.24
N ASP A 80 -2.41 -20.92 -16.50
CA ASP A 80 -2.52 -20.95 -15.04
C ASP A 80 -3.96 -20.71 -14.63
N THR A 81 -4.41 -21.41 -13.58
CA THR A 81 -5.75 -21.30 -13.04
C THR A 81 -5.71 -20.69 -11.67
N ILE A 82 -6.26 -19.49 -11.55
CA ILE A 82 -6.31 -18.73 -10.30
C ILE A 82 -7.70 -18.87 -9.69
N LYS A 83 -7.76 -19.37 -8.45
CA LYS A 83 -8.97 -19.38 -7.64
C LYS A 83 -9.06 -18.08 -6.84
N LEU A 84 -10.21 -17.41 -6.85
CA LEU A 84 -10.46 -16.23 -6.03
C LEU A 84 -11.69 -16.48 -5.15
N THR A 85 -11.59 -16.04 -3.90
CA THR A 85 -12.77 -15.84 -3.06
C THR A 85 -13.38 -14.46 -3.34
N SER A 86 -14.70 -14.32 -3.24
CA SER A 86 -15.36 -13.02 -3.36
C SER A 86 -15.09 -12.09 -2.15
N HIS A 87 -14.68 -12.64 -1.01
CA HIS A 87 -14.49 -11.90 0.25
C HIS A 87 -13.04 -11.48 0.50
N HIS A 88 -12.05 -12.35 0.12
CA HIS A 88 -10.65 -12.16 0.50
C HIS A 88 -9.66 -12.07 -0.67
N GLY A 89 -10.15 -12.22 -1.92
CA GLY A 89 -9.28 -12.15 -3.11
C GLY A 89 -8.68 -13.51 -3.51
N PRO A 90 -7.51 -13.51 -4.19
CA PRO A 90 -6.92 -14.72 -4.75
C PRO A 90 -6.38 -15.68 -3.68
N ILE A 91 -6.53 -16.97 -3.95
CA ILE A 91 -5.84 -18.05 -3.22
C ILE A 91 -4.39 -18.05 -3.69
N ILE A 92 -3.45 -17.79 -2.79
CA ILE A 92 -2.01 -17.78 -3.07
C ILE A 92 -1.30 -19.06 -2.58
N ILE A 93 -1.89 -19.78 -1.66
CA ILE A 93 -1.49 -21.12 -1.25
C ILE A 93 -2.73 -22.01 -1.34
N ASP A 94 -2.64 -23.07 -2.13
CA ASP A 94 -3.69 -24.06 -2.32
C ASP A 94 -3.09 -25.42 -1.94
N SER A 95 -3.61 -26.01 -0.88
CA SER A 95 -3.16 -27.32 -0.38
C SER A 95 -3.34 -28.46 -1.39
N SER A 96 -4.28 -28.31 -2.34
CA SER A 96 -4.54 -29.26 -3.40
C SER A 96 -3.66 -29.10 -4.64
N ASN A 97 -2.95 -27.96 -4.78
CA ASN A 97 -2.17 -27.62 -5.97
C ASN A 97 -0.79 -27.07 -5.63
N ALA A 98 0.20 -27.95 -5.59
CA ALA A 98 1.60 -27.59 -5.31
C ALA A 98 2.26 -26.68 -6.37
N SER A 99 1.59 -26.37 -7.49
CA SER A 99 2.16 -25.57 -8.59
C SER A 99 2.18 -24.06 -8.32
N MET A 100 1.40 -23.54 -7.37
CA MET A 100 1.49 -22.15 -6.91
C MET A 100 2.77 -21.84 -6.11
N ALA A 101 3.74 -22.75 -6.12
CA ALA A 101 5.01 -22.65 -5.40
C ALA A 101 5.96 -21.54 -5.88
N VAL A 102 5.62 -20.74 -6.89
CA VAL A 102 6.56 -19.74 -7.47
C VAL A 102 6.74 -18.50 -6.57
N PHE A 103 5.74 -18.10 -5.82
CA PHE A 103 5.90 -17.06 -4.78
C PHE A 103 6.56 -17.59 -3.49
N ASN A 104 6.96 -18.85 -3.44
CA ASN A 104 6.80 -19.64 -2.25
C ASN A 104 8.03 -20.41 -1.77
N ARG A 105 9.24 -20.08 -2.19
CA ARG A 105 10.44 -20.80 -1.70
C ARG A 105 10.67 -20.75 -0.18
N GLY A 106 9.87 -19.98 0.56
CA GLY A 106 9.98 -19.90 2.02
C GLY A 106 8.66 -20.13 2.78
N ILE A 107 7.52 -19.76 2.21
CA ILE A 107 6.23 -19.80 2.89
C ILE A 107 5.52 -21.15 2.71
N SER A 108 5.59 -21.81 1.55
CA SER A 108 4.94 -23.10 1.29
C SER A 108 5.45 -24.24 2.14
N ALA A 109 6.73 -24.23 2.51
CA ALA A 109 7.27 -25.26 3.38
C ALA A 109 6.68 -25.21 4.81
N ILE A 110 6.12 -24.05 5.21
CA ILE A 110 5.54 -23.84 6.54
C ILE A 110 4.03 -24.04 6.54
N TYR A 111 3.37 -23.82 5.40
CA TYR A 111 1.90 -23.78 5.29
C TYR A 111 1.35 -24.74 4.22
N SER A 112 1.96 -25.92 4.05
CA SER A 112 1.58 -26.91 3.01
C SER A 112 0.15 -27.44 3.13
N ASP A 113 -0.44 -27.35 4.32
CA ASP A 113 -1.72 -28.00 4.64
C ASP A 113 -2.90 -27.00 4.77
N VAL A 114 -2.68 -25.73 4.39
CA VAL A 114 -3.69 -24.68 4.51
C VAL A 114 -3.97 -24.02 3.16
N ASN A 115 -5.16 -23.47 3.01
CA ASN A 115 -5.53 -22.65 1.87
C ASN A 115 -5.51 -21.19 2.29
N LEU A 116 -4.63 -20.36 1.70
CA LEU A 116 -4.50 -18.96 2.07
C LEU A 116 -4.93 -18.05 0.93
N ALA A 117 -5.90 -17.19 1.23
CA ALA A 117 -6.25 -16.07 0.38
C ALA A 117 -5.45 -14.82 0.79
N PHE A 118 -5.13 -13.98 -0.18
CA PHE A 118 -4.41 -12.73 0.02
C PHE A 118 -5.29 -11.54 -0.31
N ARG A 119 -5.61 -10.74 0.70
CA ARG A 119 -6.29 -9.46 0.53
C ARG A 119 -5.27 -8.33 0.57
N TRP A 120 -5.20 -7.54 -0.49
CA TRP A 120 -4.29 -6.42 -0.60
C TRP A 120 -5.01 -5.22 -1.23
N ILE A 121 -4.78 -4.01 -0.73
CA ILE A 121 -5.46 -2.82 -1.27
C ILE A 121 -5.16 -2.59 -2.76
N ALA A 122 -4.00 -3.05 -3.26
CA ALA A 122 -3.67 -2.93 -4.68
C ALA A 122 -4.49 -3.88 -5.59
N HIS A 123 -5.31 -4.79 -5.04
CA HIS A 123 -6.29 -5.51 -5.84
C HIS A 123 -7.47 -4.63 -6.27
N ASP A 124 -7.70 -3.50 -5.60
CA ASP A 124 -8.74 -2.55 -5.98
C ASP A 124 -8.18 -1.56 -7.02
N PRO A 125 -8.88 -1.28 -8.13
CA PRO A 125 -8.45 -0.26 -9.09
C PRO A 125 -8.39 1.13 -8.45
N THR A 126 -7.28 1.84 -8.64
CA THR A 126 -7.01 3.15 -8.02
C THR A 126 -6.55 4.18 -9.05
N LYS A 127 -6.28 5.43 -8.64
CA LYS A 127 -6.05 6.56 -9.53
C LYS A 127 -4.76 7.33 -9.22
N GLU A 128 -3.68 6.65 -8.85
CA GLU A 128 -2.40 7.26 -8.46
C GLU A 128 -1.83 8.16 -9.54
N ILE A 129 -1.93 7.76 -10.81
CA ILE A 129 -1.51 8.59 -11.95
C ILE A 129 -2.25 9.94 -11.96
N LYS A 130 -3.56 9.93 -11.65
CA LYS A 130 -4.33 11.17 -11.54
C LYS A 130 -3.85 12.04 -10.39
N ALA A 131 -3.49 11.44 -9.25
CA ALA A 131 -2.97 12.19 -8.10
C ALA A 131 -1.69 12.95 -8.49
N PHE A 132 -0.73 12.28 -9.13
CA PHE A 132 0.49 12.95 -9.60
C PHE A 132 0.22 13.99 -10.68
N TYR A 133 -0.69 13.71 -11.62
CA TYR A 133 -1.10 14.70 -12.61
C TYR A 133 -1.65 15.97 -11.95
N ASP A 134 -2.56 15.81 -10.99
CA ASP A 134 -3.17 16.94 -10.27
C ASP A 134 -2.14 17.68 -9.40
N MET A 135 -1.22 16.97 -8.73
CA MET A 135 -0.12 17.58 -7.97
C MET A 135 0.80 18.42 -8.85
N ASN A 136 1.14 17.94 -10.04
CA ASN A 136 1.97 18.68 -10.98
C ASN A 136 1.34 20.03 -11.41
N HIS A 137 0.00 20.14 -11.35
CA HIS A 137 -0.76 21.34 -11.69
C HIS A 137 -1.14 22.19 -10.47
N ALA A 138 -0.96 21.67 -9.25
CA ALA A 138 -1.35 22.36 -8.03
C ALA A 138 -0.52 23.64 -7.84
N THR A 139 -1.17 24.69 -7.34
CA THR A 139 -0.54 26.01 -7.10
C THR A 139 -0.55 26.39 -5.62
N ASP A 140 -1.20 25.60 -4.78
CA ASP A 140 -1.32 25.83 -3.34
C ASP A 140 -1.57 24.52 -2.58
N TYR A 141 -1.55 24.60 -1.23
CA TYR A 141 -1.78 23.46 -0.35
C TYR A 141 -3.17 22.81 -0.51
N SER A 142 -4.20 23.58 -0.81
CA SER A 142 -5.56 23.07 -0.95
C SER A 142 -5.67 22.14 -2.16
N GLN A 143 -5.11 22.57 -3.29
CA GLN A 143 -5.07 21.79 -4.53
C GLN A 143 -4.17 20.57 -4.37
N PHE A 144 -3.01 20.72 -3.72
CA PHE A 144 -2.13 19.60 -3.38
C PHE A 144 -2.86 18.55 -2.53
N LYS A 145 -3.53 18.98 -1.44
CA LYS A 145 -4.30 18.07 -0.57
C LYS A 145 -5.47 17.40 -1.31
N GLU A 146 -6.12 18.11 -2.22
CA GLU A 146 -7.20 17.54 -3.04
C GLU A 146 -6.67 16.46 -3.99
N ALA A 147 -5.50 16.70 -4.60
CA ALA A 147 -4.83 15.71 -5.46
C ALA A 147 -4.53 14.40 -4.72
N LEU A 148 -4.10 14.47 -3.46
CA LEU A 148 -3.80 13.31 -2.62
C LEU A 148 -5.00 12.39 -2.39
N LYS A 149 -6.25 12.86 -2.48
CA LYS A 149 -7.44 12.00 -2.36
C LYS A 149 -7.52 10.92 -3.44
N SER A 150 -6.88 11.14 -4.58
CA SER A 150 -6.81 10.15 -5.66
C SER A 150 -5.70 9.13 -5.45
N TYR A 151 -4.78 9.35 -4.52
CA TYR A 151 -3.67 8.45 -4.22
C TYR A 151 -4.04 7.49 -3.09
N GLN A 152 -4.02 6.19 -3.35
CA GLN A 152 -4.50 5.19 -2.40
C GLN A 152 -3.46 4.11 -2.06
N CYS A 153 -2.57 3.76 -3.02
CA CYS A 153 -1.61 2.66 -2.86
C CYS A 153 -0.30 2.92 -3.63
N PRO A 154 0.87 2.56 -3.04
CA PRO A 154 1.09 2.20 -1.64
C PRO A 154 0.97 3.41 -0.70
N SER A 155 0.92 3.21 0.62
CA SER A 155 0.94 4.34 1.55
C SER A 155 2.26 5.11 1.47
N GLN A 156 2.17 6.44 1.50
CA GLN A 156 3.33 7.34 1.39
C GLN A 156 3.20 8.51 2.37
N ASN A 157 4.35 9.02 2.81
CA ASN A 157 4.44 10.30 3.50
C ASN A 157 4.74 11.38 2.45
N PHE A 158 3.78 12.23 2.14
CA PHE A 158 3.97 13.35 1.22
C PHE A 158 4.40 14.60 1.97
N VAL A 159 5.56 15.14 1.64
CA VAL A 159 6.01 16.45 2.10
C VAL A 159 5.66 17.52 1.09
N TYR A 160 5.40 18.73 1.58
CA TYR A 160 4.96 19.88 0.80
C TYR A 160 5.66 21.14 1.28
N ALA A 161 6.00 22.01 0.33
CA ALA A 161 6.37 23.39 0.58
C ALA A 161 5.80 24.31 -0.51
N ASP A 162 5.59 25.60 -0.23
CA ASP A 162 5.16 26.58 -1.22
C ASP A 162 5.93 27.91 -1.14
N ILE A 163 5.77 28.72 -2.18
CA ILE A 163 6.41 30.05 -2.28
C ILE A 163 5.91 31.04 -1.22
N SER A 164 4.81 30.74 -0.51
CA SER A 164 4.29 31.52 0.60
C SER A 164 4.96 31.16 1.94
N GLY A 165 5.87 30.18 1.95
CA GLY A 165 6.60 29.72 3.13
C GLY A 165 5.84 28.67 3.95
N ASN A 166 4.74 28.10 3.44
CA ASN A 166 4.08 26.99 4.12
C ASN A 166 4.85 25.70 3.90
N VAL A 167 4.88 24.86 4.94
CA VAL A 167 5.39 23.49 4.89
C VAL A 167 4.34 22.53 5.48
N ALA A 168 4.24 21.31 4.92
CA ALA A 168 3.33 20.31 5.44
C ALA A 168 3.85 18.89 5.20
N ILE A 169 3.34 17.94 5.98
CA ILE A 169 3.46 16.52 5.71
C ILE A 169 2.09 15.88 5.86
N HIS A 170 1.78 14.96 4.97
CA HIS A 170 0.55 14.19 4.97
C HIS A 170 0.87 12.71 4.77
N HIS A 171 0.55 11.89 5.76
CA HIS A 171 0.64 10.43 5.64
C HIS A 171 -0.59 9.95 4.89
N ASN A 172 -0.41 9.40 3.70
CA ASN A 172 -1.50 9.17 2.76
C ASN A 172 -1.52 7.74 2.22
N GLY A 173 -2.71 7.20 2.12
CA GLY A 173 -2.98 5.88 1.59
C GLY A 173 -4.38 5.41 1.97
N LYS A 174 -4.81 4.29 1.39
CA LYS A 174 -6.04 3.59 1.77
C LYS A 174 -5.70 2.60 2.88
N LEU A 175 -5.81 3.04 4.15
CA LEU A 175 -5.39 2.30 5.33
C LEU A 175 -6.57 1.52 5.92
N PRO A 176 -6.51 0.16 5.99
CA PRO A 176 -7.63 -0.65 6.47
C PRO A 176 -7.88 -0.47 7.97
N ILE A 177 -9.14 -0.36 8.36
CA ILE A 177 -9.57 -0.49 9.75
C ILE A 177 -9.79 -1.98 10.03
N ARG A 178 -8.94 -2.56 10.86
CA ARG A 178 -8.96 -3.98 11.22
C ARG A 178 -9.76 -4.25 12.48
N CYS A 179 -10.21 -5.50 12.65
CA CYS A 179 -10.86 -5.93 13.87
C CYS A 179 -9.92 -5.85 15.09
N GLU A 180 -10.48 -5.75 16.29
CA GLU A 180 -9.70 -5.69 17.55
C GLU A 180 -8.84 -6.94 17.79
N GLN A 181 -9.25 -8.09 17.25
CA GLN A 181 -8.54 -9.36 17.36
C GLN A 181 -7.34 -9.48 16.44
N TYR A 182 -7.13 -8.52 15.54
CA TYR A 182 -5.98 -8.51 14.63
C TYR A 182 -4.65 -8.49 15.39
N LYS A 183 -3.78 -9.48 15.15
CA LYS A 183 -2.48 -9.65 15.82
C LYS A 183 -1.32 -9.85 14.84
N LYS A 184 -1.43 -9.37 13.60
CA LYS A 184 -0.46 -9.61 12.52
C LYS A 184 -0.24 -11.10 12.21
N ASN A 185 -1.28 -11.91 12.34
CA ASN A 185 -1.31 -13.34 12.05
C ASN A 185 -2.18 -13.60 10.83
N ILE A 186 -2.18 -14.86 10.38
CA ILE A 186 -3.20 -15.35 9.44
C ILE A 186 -4.54 -15.27 10.15
N LEU A 187 -5.52 -14.70 9.47
CA LEU A 187 -6.87 -14.49 9.98
C LEU A 187 -7.80 -15.60 9.53
N PRO A 188 -8.83 -15.97 10.32
CA PRO A 188 -9.88 -16.86 9.87
C PRO A 188 -10.60 -16.25 8.65
N GLY A 189 -10.68 -17.01 7.56
CA GLY A 189 -11.35 -16.57 6.33
C GLY A 189 -12.80 -17.04 6.23
N ASN A 190 -13.31 -17.71 7.25
CA ASN A 190 -14.67 -18.27 7.28
C ASN A 190 -15.67 -17.38 8.05
N SER A 191 -15.27 -16.19 8.51
CA SER A 191 -16.13 -15.28 9.27
C SER A 191 -15.96 -13.81 8.88
N SER A 192 -17.06 -13.09 8.80
CA SER A 192 -17.11 -11.63 8.60
C SER A 192 -16.52 -10.83 9.77
N ASP A 193 -16.31 -11.43 10.94
CA ASP A 193 -15.71 -10.76 12.11
C ASP A 193 -14.27 -10.30 11.86
N PHE A 194 -13.58 -10.90 10.88
CA PHE A 194 -12.16 -10.66 10.60
C PHE A 194 -11.89 -9.84 9.34
N ILE A 195 -12.92 -9.44 8.61
CA ILE A 195 -12.74 -8.57 7.41
C ILE A 195 -12.35 -7.14 7.81
N TRP A 196 -11.89 -6.37 6.85
CA TRP A 196 -11.65 -4.94 7.05
C TRP A 196 -12.97 -4.19 7.24
N ASN A 197 -13.08 -3.44 8.34
CA ASN A 197 -14.24 -2.60 8.68
C ASN A 197 -14.19 -1.24 7.96
N GLY A 198 -13.81 -1.23 6.69
CA GLY A 198 -13.60 -0.01 5.92
C GLY A 198 -12.17 0.51 6.00
N PHE A 199 -12.03 1.81 5.79
CA PHE A 199 -10.73 2.48 5.72
C PHE A 199 -10.75 3.77 6.52
N ILE A 200 -9.60 4.17 7.04
CA ILE A 200 -9.45 5.45 7.75
C ILE A 200 -9.85 6.58 6.78
N PRO A 201 -10.79 7.46 7.18
CA PRO A 201 -11.21 8.58 6.33
C PRO A 201 -10.04 9.51 6.00
N PHE A 202 -9.97 9.99 4.75
CA PHE A 202 -8.87 10.84 4.27
C PHE A 202 -8.58 12.05 5.18
N ASN A 203 -9.61 12.67 5.74
CA ASN A 203 -9.43 13.84 6.61
C ASN A 203 -8.92 13.50 8.01
N GLU A 204 -8.93 12.21 8.36
CA GLU A 204 -8.42 11.68 9.63
C GLU A 204 -7.01 11.10 9.49
N LEU A 205 -6.47 11.01 8.27
CA LEU A 205 -5.10 10.58 8.04
C LEU A 205 -4.10 11.55 8.70
N PRO A 206 -3.00 11.03 9.28
CA PRO A 206 -2.02 11.86 9.99
C PRO A 206 -1.46 12.96 9.10
N SER A 207 -1.61 14.21 9.52
CA SER A 207 -1.10 15.35 8.76
C SER A 207 -0.79 16.54 9.67
N ILE A 208 0.20 17.32 9.29
CA ILE A 208 0.51 18.57 9.95
C ILE A 208 0.92 19.62 8.92
N LYS A 209 0.42 20.85 9.10
CA LYS A 209 0.80 22.02 8.29
C LYS A 209 1.37 23.09 9.22
N ASN A 210 2.49 23.71 8.83
CA ASN A 210 3.16 24.78 9.54
C ASN A 210 3.42 24.46 11.02
N PRO A 211 4.11 23.35 11.34
CA PRO A 211 4.43 23.06 12.74
C PRO A 211 5.34 24.16 13.32
N SER A 212 5.24 24.38 14.65
CA SER A 212 6.00 25.43 15.33
C SER A 212 7.52 25.31 15.18
N ARG A 213 8.04 24.10 14.92
CA ARG A 213 9.47 23.85 14.62
C ARG A 213 9.93 24.37 13.24
N GLY A 214 9.00 24.81 12.39
CA GLY A 214 9.30 25.42 11.08
C GLY A 214 9.72 24.46 9.97
N TYR A 215 9.72 23.16 10.20
CA TYR A 215 10.03 22.14 9.20
C TYR A 215 9.22 20.85 9.39
N VAL A 216 9.16 20.05 8.35
CA VAL A 216 8.64 18.68 8.35
C VAL A 216 9.72 17.72 7.85
N SER A 217 9.68 16.46 8.29
CA SER A 217 10.64 15.44 7.88
C SER A 217 10.03 14.06 7.93
N SER A 218 10.48 13.17 7.05
CA SER A 218 10.16 11.75 7.09
C SER A 218 11.41 10.92 6.83
N ALA A 219 11.56 9.84 7.60
CA ALA A 219 12.56 8.80 7.42
C ALA A 219 11.92 7.42 7.60
N ASN A 220 10.67 7.28 7.13
CA ASN A 220 9.85 6.06 7.21
C ASN A 220 9.54 5.61 8.67
N GLN A 221 9.54 6.55 9.61
CA GLN A 221 9.12 6.29 11.00
C GLN A 221 7.60 6.26 11.11
N HIS A 222 7.11 5.68 12.20
CA HIS A 222 5.67 5.69 12.50
C HIS A 222 5.10 7.13 12.48
N PRO A 223 3.94 7.36 11.81
CA PRO A 223 3.43 8.70 11.60
C PRO A 223 2.80 9.33 12.84
N ILE A 224 2.39 8.51 13.83
CA ILE A 224 1.75 8.96 15.08
C ILE A 224 2.76 8.86 16.22
N PRO A 225 2.90 9.93 17.05
CA PRO A 225 3.74 9.88 18.25
C PRO A 225 3.22 8.87 19.28
N ASP A 226 4.14 8.30 20.07
CA ASP A 226 3.78 7.41 21.16
C ASP A 226 2.82 8.08 22.16
N GLY A 227 1.82 7.33 22.63
CA GLY A 227 0.84 7.79 23.62
C GLY A 227 -0.30 8.65 23.05
N VAL A 228 -0.35 8.88 21.75
CA VAL A 228 -1.48 9.51 21.07
C VAL A 228 -2.51 8.45 20.71
N GLU A 229 -3.76 8.62 21.16
CA GLU A 229 -4.86 7.74 20.76
C GLU A 229 -5.20 7.96 19.28
N TYR A 230 -5.13 6.87 18.52
CA TYR A 230 -5.40 6.87 17.09
C TYR A 230 -5.81 5.45 16.63
N TYR A 231 -6.23 5.31 15.37
CA TYR A 231 -6.44 4.01 14.75
C TYR A 231 -5.20 3.13 14.88
N TYR A 232 -5.40 1.82 15.00
CA TYR A 232 -4.29 0.88 14.96
C TYR A 232 -3.68 0.85 13.56
N LEU A 233 -2.43 1.31 13.44
CA LEU A 233 -1.65 1.30 12.20
C LEU A 233 -0.56 0.23 12.29
N PRO A 234 -0.82 -1.01 11.87
CA PRO A 234 0.24 -2.00 11.77
C PRO A 234 1.18 -1.65 10.62
N GLY A 235 2.46 -1.99 10.76
CA GLY A 235 3.46 -1.73 9.74
C GLY A 235 4.84 -2.23 10.17
N VAL A 236 5.82 -2.11 9.26
CA VAL A 236 7.24 -2.38 9.52
C VAL A 236 8.00 -1.07 9.43
N TYR A 237 7.71 -0.18 10.37
CA TYR A 237 8.32 1.14 10.39
C TYR A 237 9.80 1.09 10.71
N TRP A 238 10.57 1.95 10.06
CA TRP A 238 11.98 2.07 10.31
C TRP A 238 12.27 2.63 11.70
N PRO A 239 13.30 2.14 12.38
CA PRO A 239 13.73 2.67 13.66
C PRO A 239 13.99 4.18 13.59
N SER A 240 13.60 4.90 14.64
CA SER A 240 13.56 6.36 14.69
C SER A 240 14.94 7.05 14.58
N HIS A 241 16.08 6.33 14.70
CA HIS A 241 17.41 6.94 14.72
C HIS A 241 17.76 7.80 13.49
N ARG A 242 17.31 7.43 12.27
CA ARG A 242 17.49 8.27 11.08
C ARG A 242 16.69 9.57 11.21
N GLY A 243 15.41 9.47 11.60
CA GLY A 243 14.54 10.62 11.85
C GLY A 243 15.06 11.52 12.96
N HIS A 244 15.53 10.93 14.07
CA HIS A 244 16.17 11.70 15.15
C HIS A 244 17.38 12.49 14.66
N ARG A 245 18.27 11.86 13.86
CA ARG A 245 19.45 12.54 13.35
C ARG A 245 19.10 13.68 12.40
N ILE A 246 18.13 13.48 11.51
CA ILE A 246 17.62 14.53 10.61
C ILE A 246 17.08 15.69 11.43
N ASN A 247 16.22 15.43 12.40
CA ASN A 247 15.62 16.45 13.25
C ASN A 247 16.67 17.20 14.06
N GLN A 248 17.66 16.51 14.67
CA GLN A 248 18.77 17.17 15.38
C GLN A 248 19.54 18.16 14.49
N LEU A 249 19.81 17.79 13.23
CA LEU A 249 20.53 18.68 12.31
C LEU A 249 19.67 19.87 11.90
N LEU A 250 18.38 19.65 11.67
CA LEU A 250 17.44 20.75 11.33
C LEU A 250 17.24 21.71 12.50
N ASP A 251 17.16 21.20 13.74
CA ASP A 251 17.05 22.01 14.95
C ASP A 251 18.30 22.88 15.21
N LEU A 252 19.48 22.37 14.83
CA LEU A 252 20.73 23.15 14.90
C LEU A 252 20.84 24.22 13.80
N GLY A 253 19.87 24.29 12.88
CA GLY A 253 19.92 25.21 11.77
C GLY A 253 21.02 24.91 10.75
N VAL A 254 21.55 23.69 10.74
CA VAL A 254 22.51 23.24 9.72
C VAL A 254 21.76 23.07 8.41
N ARG A 255 21.60 24.18 7.71
CA ARG A 255 21.14 24.20 6.32
C ARG A 255 22.39 24.17 5.45
N ASN A 256 22.48 23.22 4.55
CA ASN A 256 23.45 23.31 3.46
C ASN A 256 22.93 24.35 2.47
N ASP A 257 23.30 25.61 2.70
CA ASP A 257 23.04 26.73 1.77
C ASP A 257 23.87 26.63 0.49
N ASN A 258 24.60 25.53 0.28
CA ASN A 258 25.48 25.28 -0.84
C ASN A 258 25.02 24.04 -1.65
N VAL A 259 23.84 24.11 -2.27
CA VAL A 259 23.47 23.24 -3.38
C VAL A 259 23.04 24.10 -4.56
#